data_737337229e1c7e63f0d44ca0fb05bdda
#
_entry.id   737337229e1c7e63f0d44ca0fb05bdda
#
_cell.length_a   1.000
_cell.length_b   1.000
_cell.length_c   1.000
_cell.angle_alpha   90.00
_cell.angle_beta   90.00
_cell.angle_gamma   90.00
#
_symmetry.space_group_name_H-M   'P 1'
#
loop_
_entity.id
_entity.type
_entity.pdbx_description
1 polymer ?
#
loop_
_entity_poly.entity_id
_entity_poly.type
_entity_poly.pdbx_seq_one_letter_code
_entity_poly.pdbx_strand_id
1 'polypeptide(L)'
;MLIDFNDAIKRHGFKVENVLHVGAYTAAEIGFYQPHGARHIHWVEANRGLCERLRRRLDPGLNLVTCAVVSDRDGDEVTFNITNNTQSSSILELGEHKDLFPGIRYVDSETRTTSTIDTIMQNTNLDGRVDFLSIDIQGAELLALRGAKETLKRTDALLLEVNESEVYEGCALVGEIDEYLSAYGIDRIETGLYKDHPWGDALYMRT
;
A
#
# COMPACT_ATOMS: atom_id res chain seq x y z
N MET A 1 -1.04 1.83 -11.09
CA MET A 1 -0.18 0.62 -11.21
C MET A 1 0.54 0.72 -12.55
N LEU A 2 1.87 0.74 -12.53
CA LEU A 2 2.75 0.91 -13.71
C LEU A 2 3.23 -0.44 -14.28
N ILE A 3 3.28 -1.46 -13.43
CA ILE A 3 3.54 -2.84 -13.85
C ILE A 3 2.23 -3.42 -14.41
N ASP A 4 2.28 -3.99 -15.62
CA ASP A 4 1.12 -4.72 -16.17
C ASP A 4 0.84 -5.96 -15.31
N PHE A 5 -0.23 -5.89 -14.52
CA PHE A 5 -0.59 -6.89 -13.53
C PHE A 5 -0.89 -8.27 -14.16
N ASN A 6 -1.57 -8.27 -15.32
CA ASN A 6 -1.91 -9.50 -16.01
C ASN A 6 -0.66 -10.20 -16.54
N ASP A 7 0.28 -9.43 -17.08
CA ASP A 7 1.53 -9.97 -17.61
C ASP A 7 2.48 -10.37 -16.47
N ALA A 8 2.50 -9.65 -15.35
CA ALA A 8 3.27 -10.01 -14.17
C ALA A 8 2.82 -11.35 -13.58
N ILE A 9 1.50 -11.57 -13.42
CA ILE A 9 0.96 -12.88 -12.97
C ILE A 9 1.38 -14.00 -13.92
N LYS A 10 1.28 -13.79 -15.24
CA LYS A 10 1.67 -14.81 -16.23
C LYS A 10 3.17 -15.15 -16.17
N ARG A 11 4.02 -14.13 -15.98
CA ARG A 11 5.48 -14.30 -15.93
C ARG A 11 5.95 -14.97 -14.65
N HIS A 12 5.36 -14.58 -13.52
CA HIS A 12 5.89 -14.92 -12.20
C HIS A 12 5.02 -15.92 -11.44
N GLY A 13 3.75 -16.12 -11.84
CA GLY A 13 2.89 -17.18 -11.32
C GLY A 13 2.38 -16.98 -9.88
N PHE A 14 2.41 -15.74 -9.34
CA PHE A 14 1.87 -15.49 -8.00
C PHE A 14 0.33 -15.53 -7.97
N LYS A 15 -0.21 -15.81 -6.80
CA LYS A 15 -1.65 -15.88 -6.55
C LYS A 15 -2.19 -14.58 -5.99
N VAL A 16 -3.49 -14.37 -6.13
CA VAL A 16 -4.22 -13.22 -5.61
C VAL A 16 -5.56 -13.62 -4.96
N GLU A 17 -5.65 -14.83 -4.37
CA GLU A 17 -6.88 -15.31 -3.73
C GLU A 17 -7.19 -14.52 -2.44
N ASN A 18 -6.18 -14.27 -1.60
CA ASN A 18 -6.25 -13.49 -0.38
C ASN A 18 -5.37 -12.24 -0.53
N VAL A 19 -6.01 -11.09 -0.70
CA VAL A 19 -5.34 -9.80 -0.96
C VAL A 19 -5.47 -8.89 0.24
N LEU A 20 -4.34 -8.34 0.70
CA LEU A 20 -4.31 -7.18 1.57
C LEU A 20 -3.87 -5.97 0.75
N HIS A 21 -4.68 -4.93 0.70
CA HIS A 21 -4.39 -3.70 -0.02
C HIS A 21 -4.41 -2.50 0.92
N VAL A 22 -3.27 -1.88 1.12
CA VAL A 22 -3.06 -0.72 1.99
C VAL A 22 -2.87 0.52 1.11
N GLY A 23 -3.74 1.53 1.31
CA GLY A 23 -3.88 2.67 0.42
C GLY A 23 -4.97 2.43 -0.64
N ALA A 24 -6.17 2.06 -0.19
CA ALA A 24 -7.24 1.60 -1.07
C ALA A 24 -7.79 2.66 -2.03
N TYR A 25 -7.69 3.95 -1.69
CA TYR A 25 -8.25 5.06 -2.47
C TYR A 25 -9.66 4.77 -2.98
N THR A 26 -9.84 4.48 -4.26
CA THR A 26 -11.12 4.10 -4.86
C THR A 26 -11.28 2.59 -5.06
N ALA A 27 -10.32 1.78 -4.63
CA ALA A 27 -10.27 0.34 -4.87
C ALA A 27 -10.51 -0.04 -6.35
N ALA A 28 -9.88 0.70 -7.27
CA ALA A 28 -9.96 0.43 -8.71
C ALA A 28 -9.31 -0.91 -9.06
N GLU A 29 -8.32 -1.31 -8.27
CA GLU A 29 -7.53 -2.55 -8.41
C GLU A 29 -8.38 -3.82 -8.23
N ILE A 30 -9.60 -3.72 -7.70
CA ILE A 30 -10.55 -4.83 -7.69
C ILE A 30 -10.78 -5.40 -9.11
N GLY A 31 -10.70 -4.54 -10.13
CA GLY A 31 -10.80 -4.93 -11.54
C GLY A 31 -9.64 -5.80 -12.03
N PHE A 32 -8.51 -5.79 -11.31
CA PHE A 32 -7.37 -6.70 -11.56
C PHE A 32 -7.46 -7.95 -10.69
N TYR A 33 -7.86 -7.84 -9.43
CA TYR A 33 -7.86 -8.97 -8.49
C TYR A 33 -8.95 -9.99 -8.80
N GLN A 34 -10.18 -9.54 -9.06
CA GLN A 34 -11.32 -10.45 -9.30
C GLN A 34 -11.13 -11.39 -10.51
N PRO A 35 -10.68 -10.92 -11.68
CA PRO A 35 -10.43 -11.81 -12.82
C PRO A 35 -9.37 -12.89 -12.58
N HIS A 36 -8.47 -12.62 -11.59
CA HIS A 36 -7.41 -13.56 -11.21
C HIS A 36 -7.74 -14.41 -9.98
N GLY A 37 -9.02 -14.44 -9.57
CA GLY A 37 -9.52 -15.39 -8.58
C GLY A 37 -9.52 -14.89 -7.13
N ALA A 38 -9.46 -13.57 -6.90
CA ALA A 38 -9.59 -13.02 -5.55
C ALA A 38 -10.89 -13.47 -4.89
N ARG A 39 -10.78 -14.05 -3.69
CA ARG A 39 -11.88 -14.55 -2.86
C ARG A 39 -12.10 -13.67 -1.64
N HIS A 40 -11.02 -13.13 -1.10
CA HIS A 40 -11.05 -12.24 0.04
C HIS A 40 -10.10 -11.08 -0.20
N ILE A 41 -10.62 -9.85 -0.08
CA ILE A 41 -9.82 -8.64 -0.21
C ILE A 41 -10.04 -7.79 1.05
N HIS A 42 -8.95 -7.48 1.75
CA HIS A 42 -8.95 -6.56 2.87
C HIS A 42 -8.35 -5.23 2.41
N TRP A 43 -9.18 -4.22 2.30
CA TRP A 43 -8.81 -2.86 1.94
C TRP A 43 -8.54 -2.05 3.19
N VAL A 44 -7.41 -1.36 3.25
CA VAL A 44 -7.07 -0.42 4.32
C VAL A 44 -6.93 0.97 3.71
N GLU A 45 -7.62 1.95 4.28
CA GLU A 45 -7.65 3.32 3.79
C GLU A 45 -7.59 4.31 4.95
N ALA A 46 -6.78 5.37 4.83
CA ALA A 46 -6.65 6.38 5.87
C ALA A 46 -7.77 7.43 5.82
N ASN A 47 -8.19 7.85 4.64
CA ASN A 47 -9.21 8.87 4.46
C ASN A 47 -10.60 8.34 4.82
N ARG A 48 -11.20 8.92 5.87
CA ARG A 48 -12.52 8.48 6.40
C ARG A 48 -13.64 8.55 5.36
N GLY A 49 -13.65 9.60 4.54
CA GLY A 49 -14.66 9.78 3.49
C GLY A 49 -14.54 8.73 2.38
N LEU A 50 -13.31 8.31 2.06
CA LEU A 50 -13.07 7.19 1.13
C LEU A 50 -13.50 5.86 1.75
N CYS A 51 -13.16 5.59 3.01
CA CYS A 51 -13.61 4.39 3.73
C CYS A 51 -15.12 4.20 3.68
N GLU A 52 -15.88 5.26 3.97
CA GLU A 52 -17.34 5.19 3.94
C GLU A 52 -17.90 4.93 2.54
N ARG A 53 -17.28 5.53 1.51
CA ARG A 53 -17.64 5.27 0.11
C ARG A 53 -17.36 3.82 -0.29
N LEU A 54 -16.19 3.29 0.08
CA LEU A 54 -15.81 1.91 -0.19
C LEU A 54 -16.78 0.92 0.48
N ARG A 55 -17.07 1.10 1.77
CA ARG A 55 -18.02 0.24 2.51
C ARG A 55 -19.42 0.21 1.89
N ARG A 56 -19.86 1.30 1.28
CA ARG A 56 -21.18 1.37 0.60
C ARG A 56 -21.16 0.72 -0.79
N ARG A 57 -20.01 0.72 -1.46
CA ARG A 57 -19.89 0.28 -2.85
C ARG A 57 -19.45 -1.17 -3.01
N LEU A 58 -18.59 -1.64 -2.13
CA LEU A 58 -17.99 -2.97 -2.26
C LEU A 58 -18.90 -4.04 -1.64
N ASP A 59 -18.95 -5.21 -2.28
CA ASP A 59 -19.66 -6.37 -1.76
C ASP A 59 -18.98 -6.87 -0.46
N PRO A 60 -19.66 -6.85 0.71
CA PRO A 60 -19.07 -7.26 1.97
C PRO A 60 -18.79 -8.76 2.05
N GLY A 61 -19.35 -9.57 1.17
CA GLY A 61 -19.06 -11.01 1.09
C GLY A 61 -17.65 -11.30 0.57
N LEU A 62 -17.08 -10.38 -0.21
CA LEU A 62 -15.73 -10.49 -0.76
C LEU A 62 -14.75 -9.51 -0.09
N ASN A 63 -15.25 -8.35 0.32
CA ASN A 63 -14.42 -7.21 0.71
C ASN A 63 -14.63 -6.82 2.17
N LEU A 64 -13.52 -6.66 2.90
CA LEU A 64 -13.47 -5.99 4.19
C LEU A 64 -12.83 -4.61 4.01
N VAL A 65 -13.36 -3.56 4.64
CA VAL A 65 -12.77 -2.21 4.60
C VAL A 65 -12.45 -1.74 6.01
N THR A 66 -11.17 -1.58 6.31
CA THR A 66 -10.67 -0.99 7.56
C THR A 66 -10.24 0.45 7.32
N CYS A 67 -10.70 1.37 8.18
CA CYS A 67 -10.29 2.77 8.14
C CYS A 67 -9.18 3.01 9.16
N ALA A 68 -7.94 3.00 8.72
CA ALA A 68 -6.76 3.13 9.57
C ALA A 68 -5.63 3.90 8.87
N VAL A 69 -4.85 4.61 9.66
CA VAL A 69 -3.53 5.13 9.26
C VAL A 69 -2.51 4.07 9.63
N VAL A 70 -1.79 3.56 8.64
CA VAL A 70 -0.82 2.48 8.83
C VAL A 70 0.57 3.05 9.12
N SER A 71 1.28 2.45 10.11
CA SER A 71 2.65 2.79 10.46
C SER A 71 3.36 1.61 11.12
N ASP A 72 4.58 1.84 11.63
CA ASP A 72 5.43 0.82 12.28
C ASP A 72 5.03 0.52 13.74
N ARG A 73 4.17 1.33 14.35
CA ARG A 73 3.67 1.19 15.73
C ARG A 73 2.19 1.49 15.85
N ASP A 74 1.55 0.84 16.83
CA ASP A 74 0.17 1.13 17.21
C ASP A 74 0.10 2.26 18.21
N GLY A 75 -0.89 3.14 18.07
CA GLY A 75 -1.24 4.13 19.07
C GLY A 75 -0.47 5.45 19.01
N ASP A 76 0.45 5.62 18.07
CA ASP A 76 1.14 6.89 17.89
C ASP A 76 0.19 7.93 17.26
N GLU A 77 0.22 9.16 17.77
CA GLU A 77 -0.48 10.28 17.15
C GLU A 77 0.36 10.85 16.00
N VAL A 78 -0.26 10.96 14.83
CA VAL A 78 0.34 11.52 13.61
C VAL A 78 -0.60 12.51 12.95
N THR A 79 -0.04 13.45 12.20
CA THR A 79 -0.81 14.31 11.30
C THR A 79 -1.01 13.61 9.97
N PHE A 80 -2.25 13.34 9.58
CA PHE A 80 -2.60 12.89 8.23
C PHE A 80 -2.91 14.11 7.36
N ASN A 81 -2.03 14.41 6.44
CA ASN A 81 -2.10 15.55 5.53
C ASN A 81 -3.00 15.22 4.34
N ILE A 82 -4.07 15.96 4.15
CA ILE A 82 -5.05 15.76 3.07
C ILE A 82 -4.77 16.77 1.96
N THR A 83 -4.52 16.29 0.76
CA THR A 83 -4.29 17.12 -0.41
C THR A 83 -5.55 17.26 -1.28
N ASN A 84 -5.56 18.29 -2.15
CA ASN A 84 -6.62 18.49 -3.13
C ASN A 84 -6.75 17.35 -4.16
N ASN A 85 -5.68 16.57 -4.37
CA ASN A 85 -5.72 15.25 -5.00
C ASN A 85 -5.54 14.21 -3.90
N THR A 86 -6.62 13.63 -3.41
CA THR A 86 -6.60 12.75 -2.22
C THR A 86 -5.72 11.50 -2.38
N GLN A 87 -5.24 11.18 -3.59
CA GLN A 87 -4.22 10.15 -3.82
C GLN A 87 -2.85 10.51 -3.24
N SER A 88 -2.51 11.80 -3.22
CA SER A 88 -1.24 12.29 -2.69
C SER A 88 -1.29 12.64 -1.19
N SER A 89 -2.29 12.13 -0.46
CA SER A 89 -2.44 12.35 0.99
C SER A 89 -1.57 11.37 1.76
N SER A 90 -0.81 11.87 2.75
CA SER A 90 0.18 11.07 3.49
C SER A 90 0.32 11.53 4.94
N ILE A 91 0.95 10.70 5.78
CA ILE A 91 1.47 11.10 7.09
C ILE A 91 2.83 11.81 6.98
N LEU A 92 3.47 11.72 5.83
CA LEU A 92 4.71 12.44 5.54
C LEU A 92 4.40 13.77 4.85
N GLU A 93 5.32 14.72 4.98
CA GLU A 93 5.24 16.00 4.28
C GLU A 93 5.60 15.82 2.80
N LEU A 94 5.02 16.66 1.93
CA LEU A 94 5.41 16.70 0.53
C LEU A 94 6.87 17.18 0.41
N GLY A 95 7.76 16.34 -0.08
CA GLY A 95 9.16 16.64 -0.38
C GLY A 95 9.32 17.21 -1.81
N GLU A 96 10.08 16.52 -2.67
CA GLU A 96 10.21 16.84 -4.09
C GLU A 96 8.88 16.81 -4.85
N HIS A 97 7.86 16.16 -4.28
CA HIS A 97 6.50 16.12 -4.82
C HIS A 97 5.95 17.52 -5.15
N LYS A 98 6.31 18.55 -4.36
CA LYS A 98 5.91 19.95 -4.57
C LYS A 98 6.41 20.51 -5.91
N ASP A 99 7.60 20.11 -6.30
CA ASP A 99 8.25 20.55 -7.54
C ASP A 99 7.75 19.72 -8.74
N LEU A 100 7.55 18.43 -8.55
CA LEU A 100 7.04 17.52 -9.58
C LEU A 100 5.57 17.81 -9.93
N PHE A 101 4.77 18.18 -8.93
CA PHE A 101 3.33 18.42 -9.07
C PHE A 101 2.90 19.73 -8.39
N PRO A 102 3.22 20.92 -8.97
CA PRO A 102 2.97 22.23 -8.33
C PRO A 102 1.49 22.54 -8.05
N GLY A 103 0.58 21.81 -8.68
CA GLY A 103 -0.86 21.95 -8.47
C GLY A 103 -1.38 21.20 -7.22
N ILE A 104 -0.58 20.31 -6.63
CA ILE A 104 -0.94 19.57 -5.42
C ILE A 104 -0.61 20.41 -4.20
N ARG A 105 -1.59 20.56 -3.32
CA ARG A 105 -1.45 21.30 -2.07
C ARG A 105 -2.31 20.72 -0.98
N TYR A 106 -1.94 20.94 0.26
CA TYR A 106 -2.77 20.59 1.41
C TYR A 106 -4.08 21.40 1.39
N VAL A 107 -5.17 20.74 1.67
CA VAL A 107 -6.51 21.34 1.81
C VAL A 107 -7.09 21.11 3.21
N ASP A 108 -6.58 20.10 3.92
CA ASP A 108 -6.98 19.76 5.28
C ASP A 108 -5.90 18.93 5.97
N SER A 109 -6.00 18.74 7.27
CA SER A 109 -5.20 17.79 8.03
C SER A 109 -5.99 17.25 9.22
N GLU A 110 -5.77 15.98 9.56
CA GLU A 110 -6.41 15.31 10.69
C GLU A 110 -5.35 14.73 11.63
N THR A 111 -5.50 14.93 12.94
CA THR A 111 -4.77 14.11 13.91
C THR A 111 -5.37 12.73 13.93
N ARG A 112 -4.54 11.71 13.71
CA ARG A 112 -4.93 10.31 13.62
C ARG A 112 -4.04 9.45 14.50
N THR A 113 -4.62 8.35 14.97
CA THR A 113 -3.86 7.31 15.68
C THR A 113 -3.47 6.22 14.70
N THR A 114 -2.22 5.78 14.77
CA THR A 114 -1.67 4.76 13.87
C THR A 114 -2.08 3.34 14.30
N SER A 115 -2.04 2.44 13.32
CA SER A 115 -2.18 1.00 13.52
C SER A 115 -1.13 0.26 12.68
N THR A 116 -0.59 -0.82 13.22
CA THR A 116 0.29 -1.71 12.44
C THR A 116 -0.53 -2.63 11.53
N ILE A 117 0.07 -3.09 10.44
CA ILE A 117 -0.55 -4.13 9.60
C ILE A 117 -0.83 -5.39 10.42
N ASP A 118 0.09 -5.80 11.29
CA ASP A 118 -0.09 -6.99 12.12
C ASP A 118 -1.31 -6.87 13.06
N THR A 119 -1.59 -5.68 13.62
CA THR A 119 -2.79 -5.42 14.42
C THR A 119 -4.06 -5.43 13.56
N ILE A 120 -4.03 -4.82 12.37
CA ILE A 120 -5.15 -4.82 11.43
C ILE A 120 -5.50 -6.26 11.03
N MET A 121 -4.51 -7.11 10.83
CA MET A 121 -4.68 -8.51 10.44
C MET A 121 -5.31 -9.39 11.52
N GLN A 122 -5.40 -8.95 12.78
CA GLN A 122 -6.14 -9.69 13.83
C GLN A 122 -7.66 -9.73 13.56
N ASN A 123 -8.18 -8.76 12.81
CA ASN A 123 -9.61 -8.65 12.47
C ASN A 123 -9.83 -8.72 10.94
N THR A 124 -9.05 -9.54 10.28
CA THR A 124 -9.12 -9.73 8.82
C THR A 124 -10.14 -10.79 8.42
N ASN A 125 -10.64 -10.72 7.17
CA ASN A 125 -11.39 -11.78 6.50
C ASN A 125 -10.49 -12.74 5.71
N LEU A 126 -9.16 -12.53 5.73
CA LEU A 126 -8.19 -13.40 5.06
C LEU A 126 -7.92 -14.63 5.92
N ASP A 127 -7.84 -15.81 5.32
CA ASP A 127 -7.67 -17.11 6.00
C ASP A 127 -6.26 -17.31 6.58
N GLY A 128 -5.71 -16.29 7.25
CA GLY A 128 -4.40 -16.34 7.90
C GLY A 128 -3.20 -16.27 6.94
N ARG A 129 -3.43 -16.21 5.62
CA ARG A 129 -2.42 -16.06 4.57
C ARG A 129 -2.67 -14.78 3.76
N VAL A 130 -1.62 -14.19 3.27
CA VAL A 130 -1.68 -13.08 2.31
C VAL A 130 -0.97 -13.55 1.04
N ASP A 131 -1.74 -13.89 0.00
CA ASP A 131 -1.14 -14.30 -1.27
C ASP A 131 -0.52 -13.07 -1.97
N PHE A 132 -1.17 -11.92 -1.81
CA PHE A 132 -0.72 -10.67 -2.42
C PHE A 132 -0.94 -9.48 -1.47
N LEU A 133 0.12 -8.73 -1.19
CA LEU A 133 0.12 -7.48 -0.41
C LEU A 133 0.43 -6.30 -1.33
N SER A 134 -0.50 -5.36 -1.45
CA SER A 134 -0.25 -4.09 -2.14
C SER A 134 -0.14 -2.96 -1.10
N ILE A 135 0.88 -2.11 -1.21
CA ILE A 135 1.04 -0.92 -0.36
C ILE A 135 1.38 0.28 -1.25
N ASP A 136 0.51 1.28 -1.21
CA ASP A 136 0.65 2.58 -1.86
C ASP A 136 0.08 3.63 -0.90
N ILE A 137 0.94 4.17 -0.04
CA ILE A 137 0.59 5.10 1.04
C ILE A 137 1.48 6.34 1.06
N GLN A 138 2.00 6.63 -0.12
CA GLN A 138 2.62 7.90 -0.43
C GLN A 138 3.82 8.23 0.46
N GLY A 139 4.83 7.32 0.40
CA GLY A 139 6.13 7.46 1.06
C GLY A 139 6.26 6.73 2.40
N ALA A 140 5.16 6.27 3.01
CA ALA A 140 5.19 5.59 4.31
C ALA A 140 5.29 4.04 4.20
N GLU A 141 5.64 3.49 3.04
CA GLU A 141 5.64 2.06 2.72
C GLU A 141 6.56 1.28 3.67
N LEU A 142 7.79 1.77 3.91
CA LEU A 142 8.72 1.09 4.83
C LEU A 142 8.23 1.11 6.28
N LEU A 143 7.53 2.18 6.71
CA LEU A 143 6.88 2.20 8.03
C LEU A 143 5.80 1.12 8.11
N ALA A 144 4.96 1.00 7.10
CA ALA A 144 3.94 -0.05 7.03
C ALA A 144 4.56 -1.46 7.06
N LEU A 145 5.63 -1.70 6.31
CA LEU A 145 6.36 -2.96 6.30
C LEU A 145 6.97 -3.30 7.66
N ARG A 146 7.52 -2.31 8.39
CA ARG A 146 8.03 -2.49 9.75
C ARG A 146 6.93 -2.87 10.75
N GLY A 147 5.69 -2.46 10.49
CA GLY A 147 4.48 -2.86 11.23
C GLY A 147 3.84 -4.16 10.75
N ALA A 148 4.46 -4.90 9.80
CA ALA A 148 3.92 -6.10 9.16
C ALA A 148 4.76 -7.36 9.40
N LYS A 149 5.52 -7.43 10.49
CA LYS A 149 6.54 -8.47 10.72
C LYS A 149 5.99 -9.90 10.66
N GLU A 150 4.84 -10.15 11.28
CA GLU A 150 4.19 -11.47 11.26
C GLU A 150 3.44 -11.69 9.94
N THR A 151 2.85 -10.64 9.38
CA THR A 151 2.19 -10.69 8.07
C THR A 151 3.17 -11.02 6.97
N LEU A 152 4.35 -10.38 6.94
CA LEU A 152 5.41 -10.66 5.94
C LEU A 152 5.87 -12.12 5.94
N LYS A 153 5.90 -12.81 7.07
CA LYS A 153 6.29 -14.25 7.14
C LYS A 153 5.34 -15.16 6.35
N ARG A 154 4.11 -14.72 6.08
CA ARG A 154 3.05 -15.46 5.40
C ARG A 154 2.53 -14.76 4.14
N THR A 155 3.31 -13.81 3.62
CA THR A 155 3.06 -13.11 2.36
C THR A 155 3.91 -13.72 1.26
N ASP A 156 3.32 -13.99 0.09
CA ASP A 156 4.01 -14.61 -1.04
C ASP A 156 4.53 -13.57 -2.05
N ALA A 157 3.71 -12.57 -2.37
CA ALA A 157 4.06 -11.52 -3.32
C ALA A 157 3.60 -10.14 -2.82
N LEU A 158 4.37 -9.09 -3.17
CA LEU A 158 4.04 -7.71 -2.82
C LEU A 158 4.16 -6.81 -4.05
N LEU A 159 3.29 -5.81 -4.12
CA LEU A 159 3.44 -4.66 -5.00
C LEU A 159 3.50 -3.40 -4.15
N LEU A 160 4.57 -2.65 -4.28
CA LEU A 160 4.81 -1.45 -3.47
C LEU A 160 5.02 -0.25 -4.37
N GLU A 161 4.49 0.91 -3.99
CA GLU A 161 5.03 2.17 -4.49
C GLU A 161 6.46 2.33 -3.94
N VAL A 162 7.39 2.72 -4.80
CA VAL A 162 8.80 2.89 -4.45
C VAL A 162 9.35 4.20 -4.97
N ASN A 163 10.32 4.77 -4.27
CA ASN A 163 10.92 6.06 -4.56
C ASN A 163 12.43 5.92 -4.78
N GLU A 164 12.96 6.61 -5.80
CA GLU A 164 14.41 6.74 -6.05
C GLU A 164 15.00 8.02 -5.43
N SER A 165 14.15 8.97 -5.04
CA SER A 165 14.50 10.19 -4.28
C SER A 165 13.42 10.53 -3.26
N GLU A 166 13.65 11.55 -2.43
CA GLU A 166 12.69 11.95 -1.38
C GLU A 166 11.47 12.70 -1.95
N VAL A 167 10.59 11.98 -2.66
CA VAL A 167 9.31 12.51 -3.14
C VAL A 167 8.44 13.01 -1.98
N TYR A 168 8.45 12.30 -0.87
CA TYR A 168 7.93 12.73 0.44
C TYR A 168 9.08 12.87 1.43
N GLU A 169 9.03 13.85 2.33
CA GLU A 169 10.10 14.10 3.29
C GLU A 169 10.34 12.88 4.20
N GLY A 170 11.55 12.33 4.15
CA GLY A 170 11.93 11.15 4.93
C GLY A 170 11.30 9.84 4.45
N CYS A 171 10.73 9.78 3.23
CA CYS A 171 10.32 8.50 2.65
C CYS A 171 11.53 7.59 2.42
N ALA A 172 11.31 6.30 2.54
CA ALA A 172 12.35 5.32 2.25
C ALA A 172 12.63 5.27 0.74
N LEU A 173 13.90 5.11 0.39
CA LEU A 173 14.29 4.82 -0.97
C LEU A 173 14.17 3.32 -1.27
N VAL A 174 14.01 2.98 -2.54
CA VAL A 174 13.79 1.59 -2.98
C VAL A 174 14.85 0.61 -2.45
N GLY A 175 16.11 1.02 -2.34
CA GLY A 175 17.19 0.18 -1.78
C GLY A 175 17.00 -0.16 -0.30
N GLU A 176 16.40 0.73 0.50
CA GLU A 176 16.11 0.47 1.92
C GLU A 176 14.96 -0.54 2.06
N ILE A 177 13.98 -0.49 1.16
CA ILE A 177 12.88 -1.46 1.08
C ILE A 177 13.44 -2.83 0.67
N ASP A 178 14.33 -2.88 -0.33
CA ASP A 178 15.02 -4.12 -0.76
C ASP A 178 15.77 -4.78 0.41
N GLU A 179 16.58 -4.00 1.13
CA GLU A 179 17.34 -4.51 2.30
C GLU A 179 16.41 -5.04 3.38
N TYR A 180 15.31 -4.32 3.67
CA TYR A 180 14.36 -4.74 4.69
C TYR A 180 13.65 -6.04 4.32
N LEU A 181 13.16 -6.17 3.08
CA LEU A 181 12.41 -7.32 2.62
C LEU A 181 13.29 -8.55 2.41
N SER A 182 14.55 -8.38 2.04
CA SER A 182 15.50 -9.49 1.88
C SER A 182 15.70 -10.29 3.18
N ALA A 183 15.60 -9.63 4.35
CA ALA A 183 15.64 -10.29 5.65
C ALA A 183 14.45 -11.27 5.89
N TYR A 184 13.40 -11.17 5.09
CA TYR A 184 12.23 -12.07 5.09
C TYR A 184 12.28 -13.11 3.95
N GLY A 185 13.35 -13.16 3.14
CA GLY A 185 13.42 -13.99 1.95
C GLY A 185 12.46 -13.52 0.86
N ILE A 186 12.32 -12.20 0.73
CA ILE A 186 11.47 -11.55 -0.28
C ILE A 186 12.35 -10.63 -1.08
N ASP A 187 12.46 -10.88 -2.39
CA ASP A 187 13.33 -10.15 -3.30
C ASP A 187 12.52 -9.39 -4.36
N ARG A 188 13.05 -8.25 -4.79
CA ARG A 188 12.47 -7.47 -5.89
C ARG A 188 12.74 -8.17 -7.22
N ILE A 189 11.68 -8.41 -8.00
CA ILE A 189 11.75 -9.14 -9.28
C ILE A 189 11.42 -8.27 -10.48
N GLU A 190 10.72 -7.16 -10.29
CA GLU A 190 10.35 -6.23 -11.36
C GLU A 190 10.18 -4.82 -10.82
N THR A 191 10.51 -3.81 -11.63
CA THR A 191 10.29 -2.39 -11.29
C THR A 191 9.75 -1.68 -12.53
N GLY A 192 8.67 -0.91 -12.35
CA GLY A 192 8.12 -0.01 -13.34
C GLY A 192 8.17 1.43 -12.82
N LEU A 193 9.11 2.24 -13.31
CA LEU A 193 9.18 3.65 -12.95
C LEU A 193 8.26 4.49 -13.82
N TYR A 194 7.68 5.53 -13.25
CA TYR A 194 6.93 6.51 -14.01
C TYR A 194 7.92 7.33 -14.86
N LYS A 195 7.59 7.47 -16.15
CA LYS A 195 8.50 8.14 -17.09
C LYS A 195 8.87 9.53 -16.59
N ASP A 196 10.19 9.81 -16.55
CA ASP A 196 10.77 11.08 -16.11
C ASP A 196 10.46 11.49 -14.66
N HIS A 197 10.07 10.52 -13.80
CA HIS A 197 9.83 10.72 -12.37
C HIS A 197 10.60 9.70 -11.52
N PRO A 198 11.00 10.08 -10.29
CA PRO A 198 11.81 9.22 -9.42
C PRO A 198 10.97 8.27 -8.55
N TRP A 199 9.79 7.86 -9.03
CA TRP A 199 8.90 6.94 -8.31
C TRP A 199 8.21 5.96 -9.25
N GLY A 200 7.69 4.89 -8.71
CA GLY A 200 6.99 3.88 -9.48
C GLY A 200 6.54 2.70 -8.65
N ASP A 201 6.24 1.59 -9.33
CA ASP A 201 5.85 0.34 -8.68
C ASP A 201 7.00 -0.66 -8.71
N ALA A 202 7.15 -1.43 -7.64
CA ALA A 202 8.06 -2.57 -7.58
C ALA A 202 7.32 -3.83 -7.12
N LEU A 203 7.53 -4.91 -7.85
CA LEU A 203 7.00 -6.24 -7.54
C LEU A 203 8.08 -7.04 -6.81
N TYR A 204 7.72 -7.58 -5.66
CA TYR A 204 8.55 -8.43 -4.82
C TYR A 204 7.92 -9.80 -4.67
N MET A 205 8.74 -10.84 -4.55
CA MET A 205 8.28 -12.20 -4.31
C MET A 205 9.16 -12.94 -3.31
N ARG A 206 8.55 -13.86 -2.62
CA ARG A 206 9.26 -14.82 -1.76
C ARG A 206 10.08 -15.79 -2.62
N THR A 207 11.37 -15.91 -2.33
CA THR A 207 12.36 -16.77 -3.01
C THR A 207 12.69 -18.01 -2.19
#